data_a0a35894b80d7b154df31beb6e4709d4
#
_entry.id   a0a35894b80d7b154df31beb6e4709d4
#
_cell.length_a   1.000
_cell.length_b   1.000
_cell.length_c   1.000
_cell.angle_alpha   90.00
_cell.angle_beta   90.00
_cell.angle_gamma   90.00
#
_symmetry.space_group_name_H-M   'P 1'
#
loop_
_entity.id
_entity.type
_entity.pdbx_description
1 polymer ?
#
loop_
_entity_poly.entity_id
_entity_poly.type
_entity_poly.pdbx_seq_one_letter_code
_entity_poly.pdbx_strand_id
1 'polypeptide(L)'
;RGGLGDWLSERAQQHLRGVFDRLGITVHEHTDIAGVQANGGVTGDARAVPAQVTVWTAGFAVHPIAAATTMEVAGTGQIVVDATMRSVSHAEVYAVGGAGFAVGRGGRPLRMSCASGLPMAWQAADSIAARLTGRKVPHIPIRYVNQCVSLGRRDGIIQFVTADDRAKPSAITGKLAARCKEFVCRGAAWVVTHPTMMLPTRRRRIEAIRTKVQAATSSGSRRGTPRHPGRS
;
A
#
# COMPACT_ATOMS: atom_id res chain seq x y z
N ARG A 1 -6.45 4.92 -20.96
CA ARG A 1 -7.60 4.78 -21.88
C ARG A 1 -8.86 5.38 -21.27
N GLY A 2 -8.85 6.62 -20.79
CA GLY A 2 -9.98 7.28 -20.19
C GLY A 2 -9.88 8.79 -20.33
N GLY A 3 -10.89 9.50 -19.80
CA GLY A 3 -10.89 10.94 -19.70
C GLY A 3 -10.05 11.42 -18.53
N LEU A 4 -9.63 12.67 -18.59
CA LEU A 4 -8.85 13.32 -17.54
C LEU A 4 -9.64 13.35 -16.23
N GLY A 5 -9.19 12.56 -15.25
CA GLY A 5 -9.80 12.52 -13.92
C GLY A 5 -11.17 11.83 -13.87
N ASP A 6 -11.46 10.89 -14.74
CA ASP A 6 -12.74 10.16 -14.81
C ASP A 6 -13.10 9.38 -13.53
N TRP A 7 -12.13 9.15 -12.65
CA TRP A 7 -12.35 8.61 -11.30
C TRP A 7 -12.78 9.65 -10.26
N LEU A 8 -12.74 10.94 -10.58
CA LEU A 8 -13.13 12.05 -9.71
C LEU A 8 -14.61 12.38 -9.86
N SER A 9 -15.16 13.13 -8.90
CA SER A 9 -16.47 13.75 -9.06
C SER A 9 -16.45 14.82 -10.15
N GLU A 10 -17.59 15.12 -10.75
CA GLU A 10 -17.72 16.12 -11.80
C GLU A 10 -17.12 17.47 -11.40
N ARG A 11 -17.43 17.95 -10.17
CA ARG A 11 -16.85 19.18 -9.63
C ARG A 11 -15.33 19.15 -9.59
N ALA A 12 -14.74 18.01 -9.20
CA ALA A 12 -13.30 17.87 -9.13
C ALA A 12 -12.67 17.78 -10.53
N GLN A 13 -13.33 17.14 -11.47
CA GLN A 13 -12.90 17.11 -12.88
C GLN A 13 -12.92 18.51 -13.51
N GLN A 14 -13.99 19.28 -13.31
CA GLN A 14 -14.08 20.65 -13.79
C GLN A 14 -12.95 21.52 -13.24
N HIS A 15 -12.65 21.40 -11.93
CA HIS A 15 -11.54 22.12 -11.33
C HIS A 15 -10.20 21.70 -11.96
N LEU A 16 -9.97 20.39 -12.16
CA LEU A 16 -8.75 19.84 -12.78
C LEU A 16 -8.55 20.39 -14.19
N ARG A 17 -9.59 20.37 -15.02
CA ARG A 17 -9.57 20.93 -16.39
C ARG A 17 -9.25 22.41 -16.37
N GLY A 18 -9.92 23.20 -15.54
CA GLY A 18 -9.66 24.64 -15.42
C GLY A 18 -8.23 24.97 -14.93
N VAL A 19 -7.57 24.10 -14.15
CA VAL A 19 -6.16 24.25 -13.79
C VAL A 19 -5.28 24.01 -15.03
N PHE A 20 -5.56 22.96 -15.80
CA PHE A 20 -4.78 22.62 -17.00
C PHE A 20 -4.89 23.71 -18.05
N ASP A 21 -6.10 24.25 -18.27
CA ASP A 21 -6.32 25.39 -19.20
C ASP A 21 -5.51 26.62 -18.77
N ARG A 22 -5.53 26.97 -17.47
CA ARG A 22 -4.76 28.10 -16.95
C ARG A 22 -3.25 27.93 -17.07
N LEU A 23 -2.77 26.69 -17.07
CA LEU A 23 -1.35 26.36 -17.22
C LEU A 23 -0.93 26.16 -18.69
N GLY A 24 -1.86 26.26 -19.63
CA GLY A 24 -1.61 26.01 -21.05
C GLY A 24 -1.26 24.56 -21.36
N ILE A 25 -1.76 23.62 -20.55
CA ILE A 25 -1.47 22.18 -20.73
C ILE A 25 -2.49 21.60 -21.72
N THR A 26 -2.00 21.11 -22.86
CA THR A 26 -2.82 20.37 -23.82
C THR A 26 -3.03 18.94 -23.33
N VAL A 27 -4.29 18.50 -23.29
CA VAL A 27 -4.66 17.15 -22.87
C VAL A 27 -5.14 16.33 -24.05
N HIS A 28 -4.53 15.18 -24.28
CA HIS A 28 -4.94 14.21 -25.28
C HIS A 28 -5.63 13.03 -24.57
N GLU A 29 -6.94 13.11 -24.43
CA GLU A 29 -7.75 12.04 -23.82
C GLU A 29 -7.92 10.86 -24.78
N HIS A 30 -8.23 9.68 -24.23
CA HIS A 30 -8.49 8.46 -24.99
C HIS A 30 -7.36 8.06 -25.95
N THR A 31 -6.15 8.55 -25.69
CA THR A 31 -4.96 8.33 -26.53
C THR A 31 -4.07 7.27 -25.92
N ASP A 32 -3.82 6.22 -26.68
CA ASP A 32 -2.81 5.21 -26.32
C ASP A 32 -1.43 5.66 -26.78
N ILE A 33 -0.43 5.47 -25.94
CA ILE A 33 0.97 5.69 -26.29
C ILE A 33 1.57 4.32 -26.68
N ALA A 34 1.97 4.19 -27.93
CA ALA A 34 2.62 2.99 -28.45
C ALA A 34 4.10 2.91 -28.09
N GLY A 35 4.75 4.06 -27.94
CA GLY A 35 6.18 4.12 -27.61
C GLY A 35 6.67 5.50 -27.25
N VAL A 36 7.86 5.55 -26.64
CA VAL A 36 8.60 6.78 -26.33
C VAL A 36 9.91 6.76 -27.10
N GLN A 37 10.20 7.84 -27.81
CA GLN A 37 11.40 8.06 -28.59
C GLN A 37 12.21 9.24 -28.01
N ALA A 38 13.43 9.43 -28.47
CA ALA A 38 14.30 10.52 -28.00
C ALA A 38 13.69 11.92 -28.21
N ASN A 39 12.83 12.08 -29.22
CA ASN A 39 12.20 13.35 -29.60
C ASN A 39 10.72 13.45 -29.23
N GLY A 40 10.18 12.53 -28.42
CA GLY A 40 8.81 12.58 -27.94
C GLY A 40 8.11 11.22 -27.86
N GLY A 41 6.77 11.23 -27.84
CA GLY A 41 5.92 10.06 -27.83
C GLY A 41 5.36 9.69 -29.19
N VAL A 42 4.99 8.42 -29.38
CA VAL A 42 4.23 7.94 -30.54
C VAL A 42 2.94 7.33 -30.04
N THR A 43 1.82 7.78 -30.59
CA THR A 43 0.48 7.28 -30.26
C THR A 43 0.17 5.97 -31.00
N GLY A 44 -0.84 5.24 -30.52
CA GLY A 44 -1.25 3.96 -31.13
C GLY A 44 -1.73 4.08 -32.60
N ASP A 45 -2.18 5.27 -33.00
CA ASP A 45 -2.49 5.63 -34.40
C ASP A 45 -1.27 6.17 -35.18
N ALA A 46 -0.05 5.94 -34.68
CA ALA A 46 1.23 6.31 -35.26
C ALA A 46 1.47 7.84 -35.37
N ARG A 47 0.73 8.68 -34.67
CA ARG A 47 0.95 10.12 -34.63
C ARG A 47 2.12 10.45 -33.69
N ALA A 48 3.06 11.25 -34.13
CA ALA A 48 4.15 11.75 -33.32
C ALA A 48 3.67 12.91 -32.43
N VAL A 49 4.03 12.87 -31.15
CA VAL A 49 3.87 13.96 -30.19
C VAL A 49 5.25 14.46 -29.81
N PRO A 50 5.74 15.54 -30.45
CA PRO A 50 7.12 16.01 -30.22
C PRO A 50 7.29 16.56 -28.82
N ALA A 51 8.41 16.24 -28.16
CA ALA A 51 8.77 16.75 -26.84
C ALA A 51 10.28 16.75 -26.66
N GLN A 52 10.84 17.84 -26.09
CA GLN A 52 12.24 17.90 -25.68
C GLN A 52 12.50 17.11 -24.39
N VAL A 53 11.49 16.98 -23.53
CA VAL A 53 11.55 16.19 -22.29
C VAL A 53 10.28 15.37 -22.19
N THR A 54 10.41 14.06 -22.01
CA THR A 54 9.29 13.15 -21.79
C THR A 54 9.34 12.62 -20.37
N VAL A 55 8.24 12.77 -19.62
CA VAL A 55 8.08 12.21 -18.28
C VAL A 55 7.02 11.12 -18.33
N TRP A 56 7.43 9.87 -18.12
CA TRP A 56 6.53 8.72 -18.10
C TRP A 56 6.02 8.43 -16.69
N THR A 57 4.73 8.59 -16.46
CA THR A 57 4.07 8.39 -15.17
C THR A 57 2.91 7.41 -15.22
N ALA A 58 2.87 6.55 -16.23
CA ALA A 58 1.75 5.65 -16.52
C ALA A 58 1.78 4.39 -15.64
N GLY A 59 1.35 4.51 -14.40
CA GLY A 59 1.13 3.39 -13.49
C GLY A 59 2.33 3.03 -12.62
N PHE A 60 2.14 1.97 -11.84
CA PHE A 60 3.15 1.43 -10.94
C PHE A 60 3.52 0.01 -11.37
N ALA A 61 4.79 -0.32 -11.25
CA ALA A 61 5.28 -1.68 -11.35
C ALA A 61 5.95 -2.08 -10.03
N VAL A 62 5.88 -3.35 -9.69
CA VAL A 62 6.63 -3.91 -8.56
C VAL A 62 7.92 -4.55 -9.06
N HIS A 63 8.91 -4.64 -8.18
CA HIS A 63 10.15 -5.34 -8.52
C HIS A 63 9.86 -6.81 -8.81
N PRO A 64 10.42 -7.41 -9.88
CA PRO A 64 10.09 -8.77 -10.32
C PRO A 64 10.60 -9.88 -9.39
N ILE A 65 11.27 -9.53 -8.29
CA ILE A 65 11.86 -10.50 -7.35
C ILE A 65 10.84 -11.50 -6.80
N ALA A 66 9.62 -11.05 -6.51
CA ALA A 66 8.57 -11.93 -6.01
C ALA A 66 8.15 -12.97 -7.07
N ALA A 67 8.01 -12.55 -8.33
CA ALA A 67 7.68 -13.43 -9.44
C ALA A 67 8.81 -14.42 -9.79
N ALA A 68 10.05 -14.11 -9.39
CA ALA A 68 11.21 -15.00 -9.56
C ALA A 68 11.33 -16.05 -8.43
N THR A 69 10.40 -16.07 -7.49
CA THR A 69 10.34 -17.02 -6.39
C THR A 69 9.15 -17.97 -6.54
N THR A 70 8.93 -18.84 -5.54
CA THR A 70 7.74 -19.71 -5.46
C THR A 70 6.52 -19.02 -4.83
N MET A 71 6.58 -17.72 -4.58
CA MET A 71 5.46 -16.95 -4.03
C MET A 71 4.35 -16.78 -5.07
N GLU A 72 3.11 -16.92 -4.63
CA GLU A 72 1.96 -16.58 -5.46
C GLU A 72 1.89 -15.07 -5.68
N VAL A 73 1.88 -14.65 -6.93
CA VAL A 73 1.79 -13.26 -7.34
C VAL A 73 0.55 -13.00 -8.21
N ALA A 74 -0.04 -11.84 -8.07
CA ALA A 74 -1.11 -11.35 -8.94
C ALA A 74 -0.55 -10.98 -10.32
N GLY A 75 -1.44 -10.75 -11.30
CA GLY A 75 -1.04 -10.31 -12.66
C GLY A 75 -0.27 -8.98 -12.69
N THR A 76 -0.30 -8.20 -11.59
CA THR A 76 0.50 -6.99 -11.37
C THR A 76 1.90 -7.26 -10.81
N GLY A 77 2.25 -8.53 -10.53
CA GLY A 77 3.50 -8.94 -9.90
C GLY A 77 3.53 -8.79 -8.37
N GLN A 78 2.47 -8.28 -7.75
CA GLN A 78 2.36 -8.13 -6.30
C GLN A 78 2.13 -9.49 -5.63
N ILE A 79 2.72 -9.70 -4.45
CA ILE A 79 2.51 -10.92 -3.65
C ILE A 79 1.06 -10.98 -3.18
N VAL A 80 0.36 -12.06 -3.46
CA VAL A 80 -1.02 -12.27 -2.99
C VAL A 80 -1.00 -12.51 -1.50
N VAL A 81 -1.79 -11.72 -0.76
CA VAL A 81 -1.88 -11.80 0.71
C VAL A 81 -3.31 -11.95 1.18
N ASP A 82 -3.47 -12.60 2.33
CA ASP A 82 -4.75 -12.71 3.03
C ASP A 82 -5.10 -11.40 3.79
N ALA A 83 -6.24 -11.40 4.47
CA ALA A 83 -6.71 -10.25 5.26
C ALA A 83 -5.76 -9.87 6.43
N THR A 84 -4.79 -10.70 6.77
CA THR A 84 -3.77 -10.45 7.80
C THR A 84 -2.44 -9.98 7.21
N MET A 85 -2.40 -9.70 5.91
CA MET A 85 -1.22 -9.31 5.11
C MET A 85 -0.18 -10.43 4.99
N ARG A 86 -0.55 -11.67 5.26
CA ARG A 86 0.30 -12.85 5.13
C ARG A 86 0.18 -13.43 3.74
N SER A 87 1.28 -13.84 3.12
CA SER A 87 1.28 -14.53 1.84
C SER A 87 0.40 -15.78 1.88
N VAL A 88 -0.40 -15.98 0.84
CA VAL A 88 -1.27 -17.16 0.72
C VAL A 88 -0.48 -18.42 0.41
N SER A 89 0.71 -18.30 -0.17
CA SER A 89 1.59 -19.42 -0.55
C SER A 89 2.70 -19.71 0.47
N HIS A 90 3.13 -18.70 1.28
CA HIS A 90 4.25 -18.82 2.23
C HIS A 90 3.87 -18.24 3.59
N ALA A 91 3.70 -19.12 4.56
CA ALA A 91 3.15 -18.78 5.88
C ALA A 91 4.04 -17.85 6.72
N GLU A 92 5.32 -17.77 6.45
CA GLU A 92 6.33 -16.94 7.12
C GLU A 92 6.53 -15.58 6.44
N VAL A 93 5.94 -15.36 5.26
CA VAL A 93 6.09 -14.14 4.48
C VAL A 93 4.88 -13.23 4.66
N TYR A 94 5.15 -11.94 4.83
CA TYR A 94 4.15 -10.87 4.84
C TYR A 94 4.51 -9.83 3.80
N ALA A 95 3.50 -9.32 3.08
CA ALA A 95 3.71 -8.25 2.11
C ALA A 95 2.72 -7.11 2.35
N VAL A 96 3.23 -5.87 2.28
CA VAL A 96 2.48 -4.65 2.56
C VAL A 96 2.75 -3.55 1.54
N GLY A 97 1.87 -2.56 1.49
CA GLY A 97 2.00 -1.45 0.55
C GLY A 97 1.95 -1.90 -0.91
N GLY A 98 2.79 -1.29 -1.74
CA GLY A 98 2.84 -1.61 -3.17
C GLY A 98 3.29 -3.02 -3.51
N ALA A 99 3.99 -3.72 -2.61
CA ALA A 99 4.45 -5.09 -2.82
C ALA A 99 3.37 -6.15 -2.58
N GLY A 100 2.32 -5.83 -1.80
CA GLY A 100 1.25 -6.76 -1.44
C GLY A 100 -0.03 -6.54 -2.25
N PHE A 101 -0.59 -7.60 -2.79
CA PHE A 101 -1.92 -7.60 -3.40
C PHE A 101 -2.95 -8.04 -2.36
N ALA A 102 -3.61 -7.06 -1.77
CA ALA A 102 -4.69 -7.29 -0.81
C ALA A 102 -6.02 -6.80 -1.39
N VAL A 103 -7.08 -7.53 -1.08
CA VAL A 103 -8.44 -7.19 -1.50
C VAL A 103 -9.13 -6.42 -0.37
N GLY A 104 -9.65 -5.26 -0.70
CA GLY A 104 -10.37 -4.39 0.20
C GLY A 104 -11.89 -4.64 0.19
N ARG A 105 -12.65 -3.69 0.73
CA ARG A 105 -14.11 -3.73 0.68
C ARG A 105 -14.61 -3.74 -0.77
N GLY A 106 -15.71 -4.45 -0.99
CA GLY A 106 -16.32 -4.59 -2.31
C GLY A 106 -15.53 -5.46 -3.29
N GLY A 107 -14.57 -6.27 -2.82
CA GLY A 107 -13.80 -7.19 -3.66
C GLY A 107 -12.76 -6.49 -4.55
N ARG A 108 -12.43 -5.22 -4.30
CA ARG A 108 -11.48 -4.45 -5.10
C ARG A 108 -10.07 -4.52 -4.53
N PRO A 109 -9.04 -4.60 -5.38
CA PRO A 109 -7.65 -4.46 -4.94
C PRO A 109 -7.42 -3.13 -4.22
N LEU A 110 -6.60 -3.15 -3.18
CA LEU A 110 -6.18 -1.92 -2.52
C LEU A 110 -5.26 -1.10 -3.42
N ARG A 111 -5.38 0.24 -3.35
CA ARG A 111 -4.53 1.15 -4.12
C ARG A 111 -3.06 1.03 -3.71
N MET A 112 -2.15 1.14 -4.66
CA MET A 112 -0.71 1.31 -4.41
C MET A 112 -0.45 2.76 -3.93
N SER A 113 -0.77 3.03 -2.68
CA SER A 113 -0.67 4.38 -2.09
C SER A 113 -0.39 4.32 -0.60
N CYS A 114 0.04 5.44 -0.01
CA CYS A 114 0.25 5.55 1.44
C CYS A 114 -1.04 5.32 2.24
N ALA A 115 -2.21 5.62 1.66
CA ALA A 115 -3.51 5.38 2.28
C ALA A 115 -3.82 3.90 2.51
N SER A 116 -3.23 3.02 1.72
CA SER A 116 -3.28 1.56 1.88
C SER A 116 -2.06 1.03 2.62
N GLY A 117 -0.87 1.49 2.25
CA GLY A 117 0.39 0.95 2.74
C GLY A 117 0.55 1.04 4.25
N LEU A 118 0.19 2.17 4.85
CA LEU A 118 0.31 2.37 6.30
C LEU A 118 -0.65 1.46 7.11
N PRO A 119 -1.95 1.38 6.80
CA PRO A 119 -2.84 0.41 7.44
C PRO A 119 -2.44 -1.05 7.22
N MET A 120 -1.96 -1.41 6.03
CA MET A 120 -1.45 -2.75 5.74
C MET A 120 -0.25 -3.08 6.64
N ALA A 121 0.69 -2.14 6.80
CA ALA A 121 1.85 -2.33 7.66
C ALA A 121 1.45 -2.53 9.14
N TRP A 122 0.48 -1.76 9.62
CA TRP A 122 -0.06 -1.95 10.98
C TRP A 122 -0.75 -3.31 11.14
N GLN A 123 -1.55 -3.72 10.15
CA GLN A 123 -2.22 -5.02 10.17
C GLN A 123 -1.20 -6.16 10.17
N ALA A 124 -0.14 -6.08 9.36
CA ALA A 124 0.93 -7.07 9.33
C ALA A 124 1.67 -7.16 10.66
N ALA A 125 2.08 -6.01 11.24
CA ALA A 125 2.76 -5.96 12.53
C ALA A 125 1.89 -6.56 13.66
N ASP A 126 0.60 -6.23 13.67
CA ASP A 126 -0.35 -6.77 14.62
C ASP A 126 -0.55 -8.28 14.45
N SER A 127 -0.59 -8.75 13.20
CA SER A 127 -0.74 -10.17 12.86
C SER A 127 0.49 -10.98 13.27
N ILE A 128 1.69 -10.48 13.00
CA ILE A 128 2.95 -11.10 13.41
C ILE A 128 3.02 -11.19 14.94
N ALA A 129 2.78 -10.07 15.64
CA ALA A 129 2.82 -10.03 17.09
C ALA A 129 1.79 -10.98 17.74
N ALA A 130 0.56 -11.05 17.19
CA ALA A 130 -0.46 -11.95 17.68
C ALA A 130 -0.07 -13.42 17.52
N ARG A 131 0.49 -13.81 16.37
CA ARG A 131 0.97 -15.17 16.11
C ARG A 131 2.11 -15.56 17.03
N LEU A 132 3.10 -14.68 17.21
CA LEU A 132 4.24 -14.92 18.09
C LEU A 132 3.86 -15.01 19.57
N THR A 133 2.73 -14.44 19.99
CA THR A 133 2.26 -14.46 21.38
C THR A 133 1.09 -15.39 21.60
N GLY A 134 0.64 -16.15 20.58
CA GLY A 134 -0.52 -17.05 20.67
C GLY A 134 -1.85 -16.32 20.87
N ARG A 135 -1.92 -15.01 20.55
CA ARG A 135 -3.15 -14.21 20.66
C ARG A 135 -3.97 -14.28 19.38
N LYS A 136 -5.25 -13.96 19.49
CA LYS A 136 -6.11 -13.81 18.32
C LYS A 136 -5.57 -12.67 17.42
N VAL A 137 -5.43 -12.96 16.12
CA VAL A 137 -5.02 -11.98 15.13
C VAL A 137 -6.14 -10.95 14.95
N PRO A 138 -5.88 -9.66 15.18
CA PRO A 138 -6.89 -8.63 14.92
C PRO A 138 -7.09 -8.48 13.42
N HIS A 139 -8.32 -8.19 13.02
CA HIS A 139 -8.66 -7.86 11.64
C HIS A 139 -9.39 -6.52 11.61
N ILE A 140 -8.75 -5.51 11.05
CA ILE A 140 -9.33 -4.18 10.88
C ILE A 140 -9.49 -3.93 9.38
N PRO A 141 -10.72 -3.85 8.86
CA PRO A 141 -10.93 -3.59 7.43
C PRO A 141 -10.35 -2.24 7.04
N ILE A 142 -9.52 -2.22 6.00
CA ILE A 142 -8.98 -1.00 5.43
C ILE A 142 -10.11 -0.27 4.69
N ARG A 143 -10.29 0.99 5.02
CA ARG A 143 -11.34 1.86 4.47
C ARG A 143 -10.72 3.12 3.92
N TYR A 144 -11.23 3.57 2.79
CA TYR A 144 -10.86 4.85 2.23
C TYR A 144 -11.80 5.96 2.72
N VAL A 145 -11.28 7.18 2.77
CA VAL A 145 -12.02 8.39 3.11
C VAL A 145 -11.89 9.41 1.98
N ASN A 146 -10.70 9.52 1.42
CA ASN A 146 -10.41 10.48 0.37
C ASN A 146 -9.31 10.01 -0.58
N GLN A 147 -9.19 10.73 -1.70
CA GLN A 147 -8.05 10.71 -2.61
C GLN A 147 -7.54 12.15 -2.74
N CYS A 148 -6.22 12.33 -2.74
CA CYS A 148 -5.61 13.64 -2.86
C CYS A 148 -4.84 13.75 -4.16
N VAL A 149 -5.14 14.79 -4.94
CA VAL A 149 -4.41 15.16 -6.17
C VAL A 149 -3.69 16.48 -5.93
N SER A 150 -2.40 16.53 -6.21
CA SER A 150 -1.61 17.76 -6.12
C SER A 150 -1.53 18.41 -7.50
N LEU A 151 -1.86 19.68 -7.56
CA LEU A 151 -1.78 20.51 -8.77
C LEU A 151 -0.75 21.63 -8.56
N GLY A 152 0.34 21.29 -7.90
CA GLY A 152 1.39 22.21 -7.48
C GLY A 152 1.26 22.63 -6.01
N ARG A 153 2.03 23.67 -5.61
CA ARG A 153 2.08 24.10 -4.20
C ARG A 153 0.88 24.91 -3.74
N ARG A 154 0.11 25.47 -4.66
CA ARG A 154 -0.99 26.40 -4.37
C ARG A 154 -2.36 25.86 -4.76
N ASP A 155 -2.39 24.69 -5.37
CA ASP A 155 -3.66 24.09 -5.82
C ASP A 155 -3.64 22.57 -5.62
N GLY A 156 -4.84 22.01 -5.47
CA GLY A 156 -5.02 20.58 -5.28
C GLY A 156 -6.48 20.19 -5.21
N ILE A 157 -6.72 18.90 -5.12
CA ILE A 157 -8.04 18.30 -4.97
C ILE A 157 -7.99 17.29 -3.85
N ILE A 158 -8.97 17.34 -2.93
CA ILE A 158 -9.28 16.26 -2.00
C ILE A 158 -10.66 15.75 -2.39
N GLN A 159 -10.70 14.64 -3.10
CA GLN A 159 -11.90 13.94 -3.48
C GLN A 159 -12.33 13.02 -2.35
N PHE A 160 -13.51 13.23 -1.76
CA PHE A 160 -14.08 12.28 -0.82
C PHE A 160 -14.55 11.02 -1.53
N VAL A 161 -14.33 9.88 -0.89
CA VAL A 161 -14.70 8.58 -1.44
C VAL A 161 -15.50 7.76 -0.43
N THR A 162 -16.16 6.73 -0.92
CA THR A 162 -16.78 5.69 -0.09
C THR A 162 -15.71 4.76 0.49
N ALA A 163 -16.09 3.91 1.44
CA ALA A 163 -15.16 2.96 2.05
C ALA A 163 -14.55 1.95 1.05
N ASP A 164 -15.23 1.73 -0.09
CA ASP A 164 -14.82 0.90 -1.22
C ASP A 164 -14.21 1.71 -2.38
N ASP A 165 -13.79 2.96 -2.10
CA ASP A 165 -13.02 3.81 -3.01
C ASP A 165 -13.77 4.35 -4.23
N ARG A 166 -15.06 4.62 -4.12
CA ARG A 166 -15.84 5.30 -5.17
C ARG A 166 -15.96 6.78 -4.86
N ALA A 167 -15.80 7.64 -5.86
CA ALA A 167 -15.94 9.08 -5.69
C ALA A 167 -17.33 9.45 -5.19
N LYS A 168 -17.38 10.33 -4.17
CA LYS A 168 -18.59 11.02 -3.72
C LYS A 168 -18.73 12.35 -4.48
N PRO A 169 -19.92 12.94 -4.55
CA PRO A 169 -20.09 14.24 -5.21
C PRO A 169 -19.26 15.37 -4.58
N SER A 170 -18.90 15.24 -3.28
CA SER A 170 -18.18 16.26 -2.53
C SER A 170 -16.67 16.19 -2.73
N ALA A 171 -16.06 17.34 -2.97
CA ALA A 171 -14.61 17.50 -3.05
C ALA A 171 -14.20 18.88 -2.51
N ILE A 172 -12.97 18.98 -1.96
CA ILE A 172 -12.32 20.24 -1.62
C ILE A 172 -11.29 20.52 -2.71
N THR A 173 -11.24 21.75 -3.22
CA THR A 173 -10.34 22.16 -4.31
C THR A 173 -9.55 23.41 -3.94
N GLY A 174 -8.51 23.72 -4.73
CA GLY A 174 -7.74 24.96 -4.63
C GLY A 174 -6.75 24.97 -3.46
N LYS A 175 -6.48 26.18 -2.94
CA LYS A 175 -5.48 26.43 -1.90
C LYS A 175 -5.72 25.65 -0.61
N LEU A 176 -6.98 25.45 -0.22
CA LEU A 176 -7.31 24.71 0.98
C LEU A 176 -6.94 23.22 0.84
N ALA A 177 -7.24 22.62 -0.31
CA ALA A 177 -6.85 21.25 -0.61
C ALA A 177 -5.32 21.09 -0.61
N ALA A 178 -4.59 22.05 -1.20
CA ALA A 178 -3.13 22.05 -1.22
C ALA A 178 -2.54 22.09 0.20
N ARG A 179 -3.05 22.98 1.08
CA ARG A 179 -2.60 23.08 2.48
C ARG A 179 -2.90 21.81 3.28
N CYS A 180 -4.10 21.27 3.11
CA CYS A 180 -4.47 20.03 3.78
C CYS A 180 -3.57 18.87 3.37
N LYS A 181 -3.29 18.73 2.07
CA LYS A 181 -2.36 17.72 1.57
C LYS A 181 -0.95 17.91 2.10
N GLU A 182 -0.44 19.14 2.15
CA GLU A 182 0.87 19.44 2.72
C GLU A 182 0.95 19.01 4.19
N PHE A 183 -0.08 19.31 4.98
CA PHE A 183 -0.17 18.87 6.37
C PHE A 183 -0.15 17.34 6.50
N VAL A 184 -0.92 16.63 5.66
CA VAL A 184 -0.93 15.16 5.64
C VAL A 184 0.45 14.59 5.27
N CYS A 185 1.12 15.17 4.27
CA CYS A 185 2.45 14.71 3.85
C CYS A 185 3.50 14.94 4.94
N ARG A 186 3.48 16.11 5.61
CA ARG A 186 4.36 16.42 6.75
C ARG A 186 4.08 15.48 7.93
N GLY A 187 2.80 15.23 8.22
CA GLY A 187 2.39 14.28 9.26
C GLY A 187 2.88 12.87 8.99
N ALA A 188 2.76 12.40 7.75
CA ALA A 188 3.25 11.09 7.35
C ALA A 188 4.78 10.96 7.51
N ALA A 189 5.54 11.96 7.08
CA ALA A 189 7.00 12.00 7.26
C ALA A 189 7.37 12.02 8.76
N TRP A 190 6.66 12.80 9.56
CA TRP A 190 6.89 12.90 11.00
C TRP A 190 6.62 11.57 11.72
N VAL A 191 5.55 10.86 11.37
CA VAL A 191 5.21 9.54 11.96
C VAL A 191 6.30 8.51 11.71
N VAL A 192 6.94 8.51 10.53
CA VAL A 192 8.03 7.60 10.22
C VAL A 192 9.25 7.85 11.11
N THR A 193 9.54 9.13 11.42
CA THR A 193 10.66 9.51 12.28
C THR A 193 10.34 9.40 13.79
N HIS A 194 9.05 9.32 14.15
CA HIS A 194 8.59 9.25 15.54
C HIS A 194 7.61 8.09 15.78
N PRO A 195 7.99 6.83 15.50
CA PRO A 195 7.05 5.70 15.47
C PRO A 195 6.43 5.38 16.82
N THR A 196 7.09 5.77 17.94
CA THR A 196 6.61 5.48 19.30
C THR A 196 5.62 6.49 19.87
N MET A 197 5.54 7.70 19.29
CA MET A 197 4.70 8.76 19.84
C MET A 197 3.21 8.63 19.47
N MET A 198 2.92 8.03 18.32
CA MET A 198 1.54 7.93 17.81
C MET A 198 0.73 6.74 18.35
N LEU A 199 1.36 5.73 18.96
CA LEU A 199 0.71 4.48 19.36
C LEU A 199 1.22 3.94 20.71
N PRO A 200 1.09 4.69 21.83
CA PRO A 200 1.58 4.22 23.14
C PRO A 200 0.90 2.94 23.62
N THR A 201 -0.32 2.65 23.17
CA THR A 201 -1.11 1.47 23.56
C THR A 201 -0.71 0.19 22.85
N ARG A 202 0.09 0.26 21.78
CA ARG A 202 0.51 -0.91 21.01
C ARG A 202 1.86 -1.51 21.44
N ARG A 203 2.40 -1.13 22.60
CA ARG A 203 3.55 -1.81 23.17
C ARG A 203 3.19 -3.25 23.47
N ARG A 204 3.80 -4.20 22.75
CA ARG A 204 3.57 -5.63 22.91
C ARG A 204 4.77 -6.26 23.58
N ARG A 205 4.56 -6.92 24.73
CA ARG A 205 5.60 -7.71 25.41
C ARG A 205 5.66 -9.09 24.73
N ILE A 206 6.80 -9.42 24.14
CA ILE A 206 7.07 -10.74 23.51
C ILE A 206 7.65 -11.72 24.55
N GLU A 207 7.47 -11.48 25.84
CA GLU A 207 8.08 -12.30 26.91
C GLU A 207 7.55 -13.74 27.01
N ALA A 208 6.38 -14.05 26.45
CA ALA A 208 5.71 -15.34 26.68
C ALA A 208 6.33 -16.54 25.96
N ILE A 209 7.15 -16.34 24.91
CA ILE A 209 7.71 -17.47 24.11
C ILE A 209 8.99 -18.00 24.72
N ARG A 210 9.85 -17.16 25.34
CA ARG A 210 11.10 -17.59 25.95
C ARG A 210 10.91 -18.60 27.07
N THR A 211 9.87 -18.42 27.90
CA THR A 211 9.60 -19.29 29.04
C THR A 211 9.13 -20.70 28.64
N LYS A 212 8.37 -20.82 27.56
CA LYS A 212 7.88 -22.12 27.08
C LYS A 212 8.97 -22.97 26.41
N VAL A 213 9.87 -22.38 25.68
CA VAL A 213 10.98 -23.10 25.03
C VAL A 213 12.00 -23.56 26.10
N GLN A 214 12.32 -22.73 27.09
CA GLN A 214 13.19 -23.11 28.19
C GLN A 214 12.59 -24.19 29.10
N ALA A 215 11.28 -24.16 29.36
CA ALA A 215 10.59 -25.20 30.13
C ALA A 215 10.57 -26.54 29.38
N ALA A 216 10.40 -26.54 28.06
CA ALA A 216 10.41 -27.75 27.24
C ALA A 216 11.81 -28.39 27.15
N THR A 217 12.87 -27.59 27.09
CA THR A 217 14.26 -28.07 27.07
C THR A 217 14.72 -28.60 28.45
N SER A 218 14.26 -28.01 29.54
CA SER A 218 14.60 -28.47 30.90
C SER A 218 13.85 -29.76 31.33
N SER A 219 12.66 -30.03 30.76
CA SER A 219 11.92 -31.26 31.01
C SER A 219 12.44 -32.47 30.22
N GLY A 220 13.10 -32.23 29.08
CA GLY A 220 13.71 -33.29 28.26
C GLY A 220 15.02 -33.88 28.81
N SER A 221 15.69 -33.17 29.72
CA SER A 221 17.01 -33.59 30.27
C SER A 221 16.96 -34.53 31.48
N ARG A 222 15.74 -34.87 31.95
CA ARG A 222 15.61 -35.74 33.15
C ARG A 222 15.16 -37.18 32.87
N ARG A 223 15.28 -37.68 31.66
CA ARG A 223 14.99 -39.12 31.39
C ARG A 223 16.25 -39.76 30.83
N GLY A 224 16.88 -40.61 31.68
CA GLY A 224 17.66 -41.73 31.24
C GLY A 224 19.11 -41.81 31.72
N THR A 225 19.32 -42.16 32.97
CA THR A 225 20.47 -43.00 33.34
C THR A 225 19.99 -44.42 33.52
N PRO A 226 20.40 -45.38 32.66
CA PRO A 226 20.17 -46.80 32.94
C PRO A 226 21.10 -47.24 34.06
N ARG A 227 20.55 -47.77 35.17
CA ARG A 227 21.28 -48.50 36.20
C ARG A 227 21.75 -49.82 35.60
N HIS A 228 23.06 -50.02 35.54
CA HIS A 228 23.69 -51.30 35.29
C HIS A 228 23.49 -52.21 36.52
N PRO A 229 23.04 -53.47 36.39
CA PRO A 229 23.02 -54.42 37.46
C PRO A 229 24.45 -55.01 37.56
N GLY A 230 25.00 -54.99 38.81
CA GLY A 230 26.24 -55.63 39.11
C GLY A 230 26.15 -57.15 39.04
N ARG A 231 27.24 -57.77 38.59
CA ARG A 231 27.55 -59.20 38.76
C ARG A 231 28.36 -59.37 40.01
N SER A 232 27.90 -60.20 40.89
CA SER A 232 28.66 -61.03 41.79
C SER A 232 29.12 -62.29 41.11
#